data_a0a59f6ef4fb6ca605e11da101d6d3dd
#
_entry.id   a0a59f6ef4fb6ca605e11da101d6d3dd
#
_cell.length_a   1.000
_cell.length_b   1.000
_cell.length_c   1.000
_cell.angle_alpha   90.00
_cell.angle_beta   90.00
_cell.angle_gamma   90.00
#
_symmetry.space_group_name_H-M   'P 1'
#
loop_
_entity.id
_entity.type
_entity.pdbx_description
1 polymer ?
#
loop_
_entity_poly.entity_id
_entity_poly.type
_entity_poly.pdbx_seq_one_letter_code
_entity_poly.pdbx_strand_id
1 'polypeptide(L)'
;MQAQIVKSSYASFQYGAIRSDGKLFVTENEVSFEPFGKEFSLGPYNLSRQSIAKVEQCKGMAGGIIPITSDAIRITMLNNDTYEFILANPEQWIDCLSH
;
A
#
# COMPACT_ATOMS: atom_id res chain seq x y z
N MET A 1 -1.63 -13.69 -20.86
CA MET A 1 -0.73 -12.55 -20.97
C MET A 1 -0.51 -11.95 -19.59
N GLN A 2 0.72 -11.79 -19.19
CA GLN A 2 1.03 -11.21 -17.88
C GLN A 2 0.94 -9.70 -17.95
N ALA A 3 0.37 -9.09 -16.91
CA ALA A 3 0.34 -7.66 -16.78
C ALA A 3 1.77 -7.15 -16.52
N GLN A 4 2.13 -6.05 -17.16
CA GLN A 4 3.44 -5.45 -16.99
C GLN A 4 3.48 -4.64 -15.69
N ILE A 5 4.51 -4.83 -14.89
CA ILE A 5 4.72 -4.06 -13.68
C ILE A 5 5.21 -2.66 -14.06
N VAL A 6 4.46 -1.65 -13.64
CA VAL A 6 4.77 -0.24 -13.89
C VAL A 6 5.69 0.31 -12.82
N LYS A 7 5.49 -0.11 -11.57
CA LYS A 7 6.26 0.37 -10.43
C LYS A 7 6.24 -0.70 -9.34
N SER A 8 7.35 -0.84 -8.64
CA SER A 8 7.42 -1.73 -7.48
C SER A 8 8.41 -1.19 -6.46
N SER A 9 8.17 -1.50 -5.19
CA SER A 9 9.12 -1.21 -4.12
C SER A 9 8.80 -2.07 -2.91
N TYR A 10 9.74 -2.11 -1.97
CA TYR A 10 9.45 -2.65 -0.65
C TYR A 10 8.47 -1.74 0.05
N ALA A 11 7.59 -2.33 0.84
CA ALA A 11 6.59 -1.60 1.59
C ALA A 11 6.21 -2.36 2.84
N SER A 12 5.76 -1.65 3.86
CA SER A 12 5.21 -2.26 5.06
C SER A 12 3.75 -1.89 5.16
N PHE A 13 2.89 -2.88 5.08
CA PHE A 13 1.45 -2.69 5.28
C PHE A 13 1.20 -2.55 6.78
N GLN A 14 0.46 -1.53 7.18
CA GLN A 14 0.09 -1.34 8.59
C GLN A 14 -1.42 -1.40 8.75
N TYR A 15 -1.86 -2.10 9.80
CA TYR A 15 -3.27 -2.21 10.15
C TYR A 15 -3.35 -2.16 11.67
N GLY A 16 -3.66 -0.97 12.21
CA GLY A 16 -3.60 -0.75 13.65
C GLY A 16 -2.19 -0.97 14.18
N ALA A 17 -2.06 -1.85 15.15
CA ALA A 17 -0.77 -2.19 15.76
C ALA A 17 0.00 -3.28 14.98
N ILE A 18 -0.63 -3.89 13.99
CA ILE A 18 -0.05 -4.99 13.23
C ILE A 18 0.62 -4.45 11.97
N ARG A 19 1.79 -5.01 11.65
CA ARG A 19 2.53 -4.60 10.46
C ARG A 19 3.07 -5.83 9.73
N SER A 20 3.02 -5.77 8.41
CA SER A 20 3.51 -6.86 7.56
C SER A 20 4.43 -6.26 6.51
N ASP A 21 5.69 -6.68 6.51
CA ASP A 21 6.66 -6.23 5.51
C ASP A 21 6.50 -7.06 4.25
N GLY A 22 6.64 -6.41 3.11
CA GLY A 22 6.49 -7.08 1.84
C GLY A 22 6.88 -6.20 0.67
N LYS A 23 6.26 -6.46 -0.46
CA LYS A 23 6.53 -5.75 -1.70
C LYS A 23 5.23 -5.29 -2.34
N LEU A 24 5.23 -4.05 -2.80
CA LEU A 24 4.07 -3.44 -3.45
C LEU A 24 4.36 -3.30 -4.94
N PHE A 25 3.41 -3.71 -5.76
CA PHE A 25 3.53 -3.63 -7.23
C PHE A 25 2.33 -2.89 -7.80
N VAL A 26 2.57 -2.17 -8.89
CA VAL A 26 1.50 -1.55 -9.67
C VAL A 26 1.58 -2.06 -11.10
N THR A 27 0.45 -2.53 -11.61
CA THR A 27 0.27 -2.81 -13.03
C THR A 27 -0.71 -1.79 -13.59
N GLU A 28 -1.12 -1.95 -14.85
CA GLU A 28 -2.13 -1.08 -15.44
C GLU A 28 -3.46 -1.17 -14.71
N ASN A 29 -3.77 -2.33 -14.15
CA ASN A 29 -5.11 -2.62 -13.62
C ASN A 29 -5.17 -2.78 -12.12
N GLU A 30 -4.03 -3.08 -11.48
CA GLU A 30 -4.05 -3.47 -10.08
C GLU A 30 -2.88 -2.89 -9.28
N VAL A 31 -3.12 -2.76 -7.98
CA VAL A 31 -2.07 -2.55 -6.98
C VAL A 31 -2.06 -3.82 -6.14
N SER A 32 -0.90 -4.47 -6.05
CA SER A 32 -0.77 -5.75 -5.36
C SER A 32 0.27 -5.67 -4.25
N PHE A 33 -0.06 -6.21 -3.10
CA PHE A 33 0.88 -6.32 -1.98
C PHE A 33 1.13 -7.79 -1.67
N GLU A 34 2.40 -8.17 -1.62
CA GLU A 34 2.81 -9.53 -1.26
C GLU A 34 3.68 -9.48 -0.03
N PRO A 35 3.19 -9.99 1.12
CA PRO A 35 4.02 -10.05 2.32
C PRO A 35 5.14 -11.05 2.19
N PHE A 36 6.28 -10.76 2.83
CA PHE A 36 7.42 -11.69 2.81
C PHE A 36 7.16 -12.92 3.66
N GLY A 37 6.52 -12.75 4.82
CA GLY A 37 6.16 -13.85 5.68
C GLY A 37 4.75 -14.36 5.36
N LYS A 38 4.51 -15.65 5.60
CA LYS A 38 3.20 -16.23 5.36
C LYS A 38 2.42 -16.46 6.64
N GLU A 39 3.10 -16.42 7.78
CA GLU A 39 2.44 -16.59 9.08
C GLU A 39 2.20 -15.22 9.69
N PHE A 40 1.02 -14.99 10.22
CA PHE A 40 0.62 -13.75 10.88
C PHE A 40 0.71 -12.52 9.98
N SER A 41 0.86 -12.71 8.66
CA SER A 41 0.96 -11.58 7.76
C SER A 41 -0.42 -11.17 7.27
N LEU A 42 -0.53 -9.89 6.97
CA LEU A 42 -1.72 -9.31 6.37
C LEU A 42 -1.52 -9.32 4.85
N GLY A 43 -2.44 -9.95 4.15
CA GLY A 43 -2.36 -10.10 2.70
C GLY A 43 -2.11 -11.54 2.28
N PRO A 44 -1.84 -11.79 1.00
CA PRO A 44 -1.65 -10.79 -0.06
C PRO A 44 -2.93 -10.03 -0.41
N TYR A 45 -2.77 -8.84 -0.97
CA TYR A 45 -3.90 -8.03 -1.43
C TYR A 45 -3.73 -7.67 -2.90
N ASN A 46 -4.85 -7.68 -3.61
CA ASN A 46 -4.92 -7.22 -4.99
C ASN A 46 -6.05 -6.20 -5.09
N LEU A 47 -5.68 -4.95 -5.32
CA LEU A 47 -6.63 -3.85 -5.37
C LEU A 47 -6.82 -3.41 -6.80
N SER A 48 -8.06 -3.40 -7.27
CA SER A 48 -8.38 -2.89 -8.61
C SER A 48 -8.17 -1.39 -8.64
N ARG A 49 -7.38 -0.90 -9.60
CA ARG A 49 -7.13 0.54 -9.72
C ARG A 49 -8.42 1.31 -10.00
N GLN A 50 -9.36 0.70 -10.71
CA GLN A 50 -10.65 1.34 -10.99
C GLN A 50 -11.51 1.51 -9.75
N SER A 51 -11.23 0.75 -8.70
CA SER A 51 -11.98 0.82 -7.45
C SER A 51 -11.31 1.71 -6.40
N ILE A 52 -10.22 2.39 -6.75
CA ILE A 52 -9.55 3.31 -5.84
C ILE A 52 -10.27 4.66 -5.88
N ALA A 53 -10.74 5.10 -4.71
CA ALA A 53 -11.39 6.41 -4.58
C ALA A 53 -10.37 7.54 -4.45
N LYS A 54 -9.32 7.33 -3.63
CA LYS A 54 -8.24 8.32 -3.50
C LYS A 54 -6.99 7.69 -2.91
N VAL A 55 -5.88 8.36 -3.14
CA VAL A 55 -4.57 8.00 -2.55
C VAL A 55 -4.01 9.27 -1.94
N GLU A 56 -3.56 9.20 -0.69
CA GLU A 56 -3.05 10.36 0.02
C GLU A 56 -1.85 9.97 0.87
N GLN A 57 -1.02 10.95 1.19
CA GLN A 57 0.08 10.72 2.12
C GLN A 57 -0.48 10.59 3.53
N CYS A 58 0.08 9.67 4.30
CA CYS A 58 -0.28 9.49 5.70
C CYS A 58 0.97 9.23 6.52
N LYS A 59 0.79 8.91 7.79
CA LYS A 59 1.91 8.65 8.69
C LYS A 59 2.03 7.16 8.95
N GLY A 60 3.28 6.66 8.91
CA GLY A 60 3.59 5.34 9.42
C GLY A 60 3.60 5.39 10.94
N MET A 61 3.01 4.38 11.58
CA MET A 61 2.79 4.38 13.02
C MET A 61 3.51 3.22 13.67
N ALA A 62 4.03 3.45 14.87
CA ALA A 62 4.55 2.38 15.72
C ALA A 62 3.45 1.96 16.68
N GLY A 63 3.11 0.67 16.68
CA GLY A 63 2.06 0.14 17.55
C GLY A 63 0.69 0.73 17.29
N GLY A 64 0.49 1.39 16.17
CA GLY A 64 -0.78 2.01 15.84
C GLY A 64 -1.04 3.34 16.55
N ILE A 65 -0.08 3.84 17.34
CA ILE A 65 -0.30 5.02 18.20
C ILE A 65 0.71 6.12 17.93
N ILE A 66 1.99 5.78 17.78
CA ILE A 66 3.09 6.74 17.70
C ILE A 66 3.52 6.95 16.26
N PRO A 67 3.39 8.17 15.69
CA PRO A 67 3.87 8.42 14.33
C PRO A 67 5.40 8.31 14.27
N ILE A 68 5.91 7.51 13.33
CA ILE A 68 7.35 7.28 13.16
C ILE A 68 7.89 7.84 11.86
N THR A 69 7.05 8.04 10.86
CA THR A 69 7.47 8.56 9.56
C THR A 69 6.28 9.16 8.84
N SER A 70 6.56 10.10 7.94
CA SER A 70 5.55 10.60 7.00
C SER A 70 5.67 9.92 5.64
N ASP A 71 6.57 8.94 5.49
CA ASP A 71 6.75 8.21 4.23
C ASP A 71 5.77 7.04 4.16
N ALA A 72 4.50 7.37 4.01
CA ALA A 72 3.45 6.38 3.91
C ALA A 72 2.30 6.92 3.06
N ILE A 73 1.56 6.00 2.46
CA ILE A 73 0.37 6.34 1.67
C ILE A 73 -0.84 5.60 2.22
N ARG A 74 -2.01 6.22 2.06
CA ARG A 74 -3.29 5.58 2.35
C ARG A 74 -4.08 5.49 1.06
N ILE A 75 -4.46 4.27 0.71
CA ILE A 75 -5.34 4.01 -0.44
C ILE A 75 -6.74 3.78 0.10
N THR A 76 -7.68 4.61 -0.33
CA THR A 76 -9.09 4.47 0.04
C THR A 76 -9.84 3.93 -1.17
N MET A 77 -10.55 2.82 -0.98
CA MET A 77 -11.33 2.20 -2.04
C MET A 77 -12.72 2.81 -2.10
N LEU A 78 -13.44 2.57 -3.18
CA LEU A 78 -14.80 3.09 -3.37
C LEU A 78 -15.79 2.57 -2.32
N ASN A 79 -15.50 1.41 -1.73
CA ASN A 79 -16.33 0.86 -0.66
C ASN A 79 -15.92 1.34 0.73
N ASN A 80 -15.00 2.31 0.80
CA ASN A 80 -14.44 2.91 2.01
C ASN A 80 -13.42 2.05 2.75
N ASP A 81 -13.03 0.90 2.21
CA ASP A 81 -11.89 0.16 2.77
C ASP A 81 -10.61 0.97 2.57
N THR A 82 -9.73 0.94 3.55
CA THR A 82 -8.47 1.66 3.51
C THR A 82 -7.29 0.72 3.68
N TYR A 83 -6.19 1.04 2.99
CA TYR A 83 -4.94 0.28 3.05
C TYR A 83 -3.80 1.27 3.20
N GLU A 84 -2.98 1.08 4.23
CA GLU A 84 -1.86 1.99 4.49
C GLU A 84 -0.53 1.25 4.32
N PHE A 85 0.36 1.87 3.56
CA PHE A 85 1.67 1.29 3.27
C PHE A 85 2.76 2.30 3.60
N ILE A 86 3.74 1.87 4.41
CA ILE A 86 4.96 2.64 4.65
C ILE A 86 5.92 2.28 3.53
N LEU A 87 6.37 3.29 2.81
CA LEU A 87 7.25 3.06 1.66
C LEU A 87 8.05 4.31 1.35
N ALA A 88 9.13 4.16 0.60
CA ALA A 88 9.93 5.30 0.16
C ALA A 88 9.21 6.06 -0.94
N ASN A 89 9.44 7.36 -1.00
CA ASN A 89 8.95 8.24 -2.06
C ASN A 89 7.43 8.21 -2.21
N PRO A 90 6.68 8.48 -1.12
CA PRO A 90 5.21 8.40 -1.18
C PRO A 90 4.61 9.32 -2.24
N GLU A 91 5.21 10.46 -2.51
CA GLU A 91 4.70 11.39 -3.52
C GLU A 91 4.70 10.77 -4.92
N GLN A 92 5.73 9.99 -5.25
CA GLN A 92 5.79 9.31 -6.54
C GLN A 92 4.71 8.24 -6.66
N TRP A 93 4.42 7.55 -5.56
CA TRP A 93 3.36 6.55 -5.52
C TRP A 93 1.99 7.18 -5.67
N ILE A 94 1.76 8.29 -4.98
CA ILE A 94 0.49 9.03 -5.08
C ILE A 94 0.28 9.49 -6.53
N ASP A 95 1.32 10.05 -7.13
CA ASP A 95 1.25 10.52 -8.51
C ASP A 95 0.95 9.38 -9.47
N CYS A 96 1.63 8.26 -9.30
CA CYS A 96 1.44 7.07 -10.14
C CYS A 96 0.00 6.54 -10.04
N LEU A 97 -0.56 6.51 -8.83
CA LEU A 97 -1.87 5.90 -8.58
C LEU A 97 -3.04 6.86 -8.79
N SER A 98 -2.75 8.15 -8.97
CA SER A 98 -3.80 9.17 -9.13
C SER A 98 -4.22 9.37 -10.59
N HIS A 99 -3.64 8.62 -11.50
CA HIS A 99 -3.94 8.75 -12.94
C HIS A 99 -4.51 7.48 -13.54
#